data_446a1ae646289bd7962dfff9effd25c0
#
_entry.id   446a1ae646289bd7962dfff9effd25c0
#
_cell.length_a   1.000
_cell.length_b   1.000
_cell.length_c   1.000
_cell.angle_alpha   90.00
_cell.angle_beta   90.00
_cell.angle_gamma   90.00
#
_symmetry.space_group_name_H-M   'P 1'
#
loop_
_entity.id
_entity.type
_entity.pdbx_description
1 polymer ?
#
loop_
_entity_poly.entity_id
_entity_poly.type
_entity_poly.pdbx_seq_one_letter_code
_entity_poly.pdbx_strand_id
1 'polypeptide(L)'
;SNPDLLRSIEDQRDEWEKQMITYQEQEIEMEQKSLNLKQQALTNNYELERLKKSIALDREEFQMGVKSKAQLQVAEDEYGYKQKNAALQQESLRHDSAVTMIRKELIRNDRERERKKYERTCKRLNSLVITAPLKGQLSFVKVTPGQQVSSGESIAEIKVLDQYKIHTSLSEYYIDRITTGLPATVNYQGNK
;
A
#
# COMPACT_ATOMS: atom_id res chain seq x y z
N SER A 1 -17.32 2.50 -27.22
CA SER A 1 -16.11 2.02 -26.51
C SER A 1 -15.07 1.63 -27.56
N ASN A 2 -13.86 2.12 -27.42
CA ASN A 2 -12.75 1.72 -28.31
C ASN A 2 -12.26 0.33 -27.85
N PRO A 3 -12.44 -0.75 -28.63
CA PRO A 3 -12.06 -2.10 -28.23
C PRO A 3 -10.55 -2.23 -27.97
N ASP A 4 -9.71 -1.45 -28.66
CA ASP A 4 -8.26 -1.47 -28.47
C ASP A 4 -7.87 -0.90 -27.10
N LEU A 5 -8.61 0.09 -26.61
CA LEU A 5 -8.38 0.66 -25.28
C LEU A 5 -8.75 -0.31 -24.18
N LEU A 6 -9.87 -1.01 -24.31
CA LEU A 6 -10.29 -2.05 -23.35
C LEU A 6 -9.25 -3.16 -23.28
N ARG A 7 -8.80 -3.65 -24.44
CA ARG A 7 -7.76 -4.69 -24.52
C ARG A 7 -6.45 -4.24 -23.88
N SER A 8 -6.00 -3.01 -24.17
CA SER A 8 -4.79 -2.44 -23.54
C SER A 8 -4.86 -2.39 -22.01
N ILE A 9 -6.04 -2.24 -21.45
CA ILE A 9 -6.24 -2.15 -20.00
C ILE A 9 -6.36 -3.54 -19.38
N GLU A 10 -6.96 -4.49 -20.07
CA GLU A 10 -6.93 -5.90 -19.66
C GLU A 10 -5.47 -6.40 -19.62
N ASP A 11 -4.67 -6.11 -20.64
CA ASP A 11 -3.25 -6.45 -20.69
C ASP A 11 -2.48 -5.79 -19.51
N GLN A 12 -2.76 -4.52 -19.19
CA GLN A 12 -2.16 -3.84 -18.06
C GLN A 12 -2.58 -4.43 -16.70
N ARG A 13 -3.82 -4.90 -16.57
CA ARG A 13 -4.28 -5.61 -15.38
C ARG A 13 -3.54 -6.93 -15.20
N ASP A 14 -3.46 -7.71 -16.25
CA ASP A 14 -2.80 -9.02 -16.21
C ASP A 14 -1.30 -8.89 -15.90
N GLU A 15 -0.65 -7.86 -16.44
CA GLU A 15 0.74 -7.53 -16.12
C GLU A 15 0.88 -7.09 -14.64
N TRP A 16 -0.03 -6.27 -14.15
CA TRP A 16 -0.05 -5.88 -12.74
C TRP A 16 -0.25 -7.08 -11.81
N GLU A 17 -1.15 -8.01 -12.14
CA GLU A 17 -1.39 -9.23 -11.33
C GLU A 17 -0.12 -10.08 -11.26
N LYS A 18 0.59 -10.27 -12.38
CA LYS A 18 1.87 -10.98 -12.41
C LYS A 18 2.93 -10.30 -11.54
N GLN A 19 3.04 -8.98 -11.63
CA GLN A 19 3.98 -8.22 -10.80
C GLN A 19 3.66 -8.32 -9.32
N MET A 20 2.37 -8.32 -8.93
CA MET A 20 1.97 -8.50 -7.53
C MET A 20 2.37 -9.85 -6.97
N ILE A 21 2.23 -10.92 -7.75
CA ILE A 21 2.69 -12.27 -7.38
C ILE A 21 4.21 -12.26 -7.17
N THR A 22 4.97 -11.68 -8.10
CA THR A 22 6.43 -11.58 -7.99
C THR A 22 6.88 -10.82 -6.73
N TYR A 23 6.24 -9.70 -6.40
CA TYR A 23 6.53 -8.97 -5.16
C TYR A 23 6.18 -9.80 -3.91
N GLN A 24 5.11 -10.56 -3.94
CA GLN A 24 4.73 -11.43 -2.83
C GLN A 24 5.75 -12.57 -2.63
N GLU A 25 6.23 -13.18 -3.70
CA GLU A 25 7.29 -14.18 -3.66
C GLU A 25 8.59 -13.60 -3.07
N GLN A 26 9.00 -12.41 -3.51
CA GLN A 26 10.15 -11.71 -2.96
C GLN A 26 10.00 -11.36 -1.47
N GLU A 27 8.81 -10.95 -1.03
CA GLU A 27 8.54 -10.69 0.39
C GLU A 27 8.69 -11.97 1.22
N ILE A 28 8.16 -13.10 0.74
CA ILE A 28 8.28 -14.41 1.40
C ILE A 28 9.75 -14.85 1.47
N GLU A 29 10.51 -14.69 0.39
CA GLU A 29 11.94 -15.01 0.36
C GLU A 29 12.72 -14.19 1.39
N MET A 30 12.48 -12.89 1.46
CA MET A 30 13.13 -12.02 2.45
C MET A 30 12.71 -12.35 3.88
N GLU A 31 11.50 -12.79 4.11
CA GLU A 31 11.03 -13.24 5.41
C GLU A 31 11.73 -14.52 5.85
N GLN A 32 11.84 -15.48 4.95
CA GLN A 32 12.55 -16.74 5.18
C GLN A 32 14.04 -16.49 5.47
N LYS A 33 14.68 -15.59 4.72
CA LYS A 33 16.05 -15.15 4.99
C LYS A 33 16.18 -14.51 6.38
N SER A 34 15.26 -13.66 6.78
CA SER A 34 15.25 -13.05 8.11
C SER A 34 15.13 -14.09 9.23
N LEU A 35 14.29 -15.11 9.05
CA LEU A 35 14.16 -16.21 10.02
C LEU A 35 15.45 -17.04 10.12
N ASN A 36 16.08 -17.35 8.99
CA ASN A 36 17.34 -18.08 8.95
C ASN A 36 18.47 -17.30 9.68
N LEU A 37 18.57 -15.99 9.47
CA LEU A 37 19.53 -15.15 10.18
C LEU A 37 19.29 -15.13 11.70
N LYS A 38 18.04 -15.07 12.13
CA LYS A 38 17.68 -15.16 13.56
C LYS A 38 18.07 -16.51 14.16
N GLN A 39 17.83 -17.59 13.44
CA GLN A 39 18.20 -18.93 13.87
C GLN A 39 19.72 -19.07 14.01
N GLN A 40 20.50 -18.57 13.03
CA GLN A 40 21.95 -18.55 13.12
C GLN A 40 22.46 -17.73 14.30
N ALA A 41 21.89 -16.55 14.54
CA ALA A 41 22.25 -15.72 15.68
C ALA A 41 21.96 -16.44 17.03
N LEU A 42 20.84 -17.16 17.12
CA LEU A 42 20.49 -17.95 18.30
C LEU A 42 21.48 -19.09 18.54
N THR A 43 21.82 -19.82 17.47
CA THR A 43 22.80 -20.92 17.54
C THR A 43 24.17 -20.42 17.99
N ASN A 44 24.67 -19.31 17.40
CA ASN A 44 25.92 -18.72 17.79
C ASN A 44 25.97 -18.27 19.25
N ASN A 45 24.91 -17.66 19.73
CA ASN A 45 24.80 -17.26 21.12
C ASN A 45 24.82 -18.48 22.07
N TYR A 46 24.11 -19.55 21.71
CA TYR A 46 24.10 -20.80 22.49
C TYR A 46 25.50 -21.43 22.53
N GLU A 47 26.21 -21.50 21.40
CA GLU A 47 27.56 -22.03 21.36
C GLU A 47 28.54 -21.20 22.20
N LEU A 48 28.42 -19.87 22.16
CA LEU A 48 29.25 -18.99 22.96
C LEU A 48 29.02 -19.20 24.47
N GLU A 49 27.77 -19.32 24.90
CA GLU A 49 27.43 -19.61 26.32
C GLU A 49 27.93 -20.98 26.74
N ARG A 50 27.86 -21.99 25.87
CA ARG A 50 28.44 -23.32 26.16
C ARG A 50 29.95 -23.25 26.35
N LEU A 51 30.65 -22.50 25.48
CA LEU A 51 32.09 -22.30 25.58
C LEU A 51 32.51 -21.57 26.87
N LYS A 52 31.74 -20.54 27.26
CA LYS A 52 31.97 -19.85 28.54
C LYS A 52 31.88 -20.80 29.75
N LYS A 53 30.88 -21.69 29.72
CA LYS A 53 30.74 -22.70 30.79
C LYS A 53 31.89 -23.72 30.78
N SER A 54 32.33 -24.14 29.59
CA SER A 54 33.45 -25.06 29.44
C SER A 54 34.75 -24.49 30.01
N ILE A 55 35.11 -23.23 29.65
CA ILE A 55 36.34 -22.62 30.16
C ILE A 55 36.24 -22.33 31.68
N ALA A 56 35.08 -22.07 32.21
CA ALA A 56 34.90 -21.93 33.65
C ALA A 56 35.22 -23.23 34.40
N LEU A 57 34.74 -24.37 33.88
CA LEU A 57 35.07 -25.70 34.43
C LEU A 57 36.55 -26.00 34.31
N ASP A 58 37.17 -25.70 33.17
CA ASP A 58 38.64 -25.90 32.96
C ASP A 58 39.45 -25.12 33.99
N ARG A 59 39.06 -23.93 34.36
CA ARG A 59 39.69 -23.10 35.39
C ARG A 59 39.52 -23.70 36.79
N GLU A 60 38.32 -24.21 37.13
CA GLU A 60 38.08 -24.91 38.37
C GLU A 60 38.93 -26.19 38.49
N GLU A 61 39.03 -27.01 37.44
CA GLU A 61 39.85 -28.20 37.40
C GLU A 61 41.35 -27.89 37.53
N PHE A 62 41.80 -26.76 37.00
CA PHE A 62 43.17 -26.30 37.23
C PHE A 62 43.39 -25.89 38.68
N GLN A 63 42.45 -25.19 39.34
CA GLN A 63 42.54 -24.82 40.73
C GLN A 63 42.56 -26.03 41.66
N MET A 64 41.83 -27.08 41.30
CA MET A 64 41.84 -28.37 42.01
C MET A 64 43.07 -29.24 41.73
N GLY A 65 44.00 -28.81 40.84
CA GLY A 65 45.17 -29.55 40.49
C GLY A 65 44.96 -30.72 39.51
N VAL A 66 43.74 -30.81 38.92
CA VAL A 66 43.37 -31.86 37.96
C VAL A 66 43.97 -31.56 36.57
N LYS A 67 44.02 -30.30 36.17
CA LYS A 67 44.62 -29.84 34.92
C LYS A 67 45.97 -29.17 35.15
N SER A 68 46.90 -29.37 34.22
CA SER A 68 48.16 -28.64 34.19
C SER A 68 47.97 -27.22 33.66
N LYS A 69 48.92 -26.32 33.96
CA LYS A 69 48.94 -24.95 33.47
C LYS A 69 48.97 -24.90 31.91
N ALA A 70 49.71 -25.82 31.30
CA ALA A 70 49.78 -25.89 29.82
C ALA A 70 48.42 -26.27 29.19
N GLN A 71 47.69 -27.19 29.81
CA GLN A 71 46.37 -27.59 29.33
C GLN A 71 45.34 -26.44 29.48
N LEU A 72 45.39 -25.71 30.60
CA LEU A 72 44.52 -24.54 30.78
C LEU A 72 44.84 -23.45 29.74
N GLN A 73 46.14 -23.17 29.50
CA GLN A 73 46.53 -22.16 28.50
C GLN A 73 46.01 -22.49 27.09
N VAL A 74 46.12 -23.77 26.68
CA VAL A 74 45.55 -24.19 25.38
C VAL A 74 44.05 -23.98 25.30
N ALA A 75 43.33 -24.32 26.37
CA ALA A 75 41.87 -24.11 26.46
C ALA A 75 41.49 -22.62 26.43
N GLU A 76 42.25 -21.76 27.10
CA GLU A 76 42.03 -20.31 27.11
C GLU A 76 42.30 -19.69 25.70
N ASP A 77 43.38 -20.12 25.05
CA ASP A 77 43.69 -19.66 23.70
C ASP A 77 42.63 -20.08 22.68
N GLU A 78 42.16 -21.33 22.78
CA GLU A 78 41.05 -21.82 21.94
C GLU A 78 39.72 -21.03 22.21
N TYR A 79 39.41 -20.81 23.49
CA TYR A 79 38.27 -20.01 23.83
C TYR A 79 38.37 -18.57 23.31
N GLY A 80 39.53 -17.93 23.45
CA GLY A 80 39.77 -16.58 22.95
C GLY A 80 39.59 -16.47 21.45
N TYR A 81 40.10 -17.48 20.70
CA TYR A 81 39.92 -17.56 19.24
C TYR A 81 38.44 -17.71 18.87
N LYS A 82 37.70 -18.65 19.49
CA LYS A 82 36.29 -18.90 19.23
C LYS A 82 35.44 -17.71 19.61
N GLN A 83 35.77 -17.01 20.71
CA GLN A 83 35.08 -15.78 21.12
C GLN A 83 35.21 -14.66 20.06
N LYS A 84 36.42 -14.43 19.54
CA LYS A 84 36.65 -13.45 18.48
C LYS A 84 35.90 -13.81 17.19
N ASN A 85 35.91 -15.08 16.84
CA ASN A 85 35.19 -15.57 15.66
C ASN A 85 33.66 -15.41 15.81
N ALA A 86 33.12 -15.72 16.99
CA ALA A 86 31.70 -15.51 17.28
C ALA A 86 31.31 -14.03 17.24
N ALA A 87 32.18 -13.13 17.69
CA ALA A 87 31.93 -11.68 17.62
C ALA A 87 31.88 -11.19 16.16
N LEU A 88 32.81 -11.60 15.29
CA LEU A 88 32.82 -11.28 13.87
C LEU A 88 31.56 -11.83 13.16
N GLN A 89 31.19 -13.07 13.48
CA GLN A 89 29.99 -13.68 12.92
C GLN A 89 28.71 -12.96 13.36
N GLN A 90 28.65 -12.51 14.62
CA GLN A 90 27.53 -11.72 15.13
C GLN A 90 27.43 -10.36 14.42
N GLU A 91 28.56 -9.71 14.15
CA GLU A 91 28.60 -8.46 13.37
C GLU A 91 28.10 -8.67 11.93
N SER A 92 28.57 -9.71 11.26
CA SER A 92 28.10 -10.12 9.93
C SER A 92 26.58 -10.36 9.91
N LEU A 93 26.05 -11.10 10.89
CA LEU A 93 24.60 -11.35 11.00
C LEU A 93 23.79 -10.07 11.24
N ARG A 94 24.33 -9.13 12.02
CA ARG A 94 23.69 -7.80 12.18
C ARG A 94 23.63 -7.03 10.88
N HIS A 95 24.74 -7.01 10.15
CA HIS A 95 24.81 -6.35 8.83
C HIS A 95 23.84 -7.00 7.85
N ASP A 96 23.82 -8.32 7.73
CA ASP A 96 22.93 -9.04 6.83
C ASP A 96 21.45 -8.86 7.20
N SER A 97 21.15 -8.77 8.49
CA SER A 97 19.82 -8.45 8.99
C SER A 97 19.40 -7.03 8.58
N ALA A 98 20.27 -6.04 8.73
CA ALA A 98 20.00 -4.66 8.32
C ALA A 98 19.77 -4.56 6.80
N VAL A 99 20.60 -5.20 6.00
CA VAL A 99 20.44 -5.26 4.53
C VAL A 99 19.10 -5.92 4.16
N THR A 100 18.75 -7.01 4.83
CA THR A 100 17.48 -7.71 4.58
C THR A 100 16.27 -6.83 4.92
N MET A 101 16.33 -6.06 6.01
CA MET A 101 15.26 -5.10 6.35
C MET A 101 15.10 -4.01 5.29
N ILE A 102 16.20 -3.42 4.84
CA ILE A 102 16.18 -2.39 3.77
C ILE A 102 15.57 -2.97 2.49
N ARG A 103 15.98 -4.17 2.09
CA ARG A 103 15.42 -4.84 0.90
C ARG A 103 13.92 -5.08 1.03
N LYS A 104 13.46 -5.54 2.19
CA LYS A 104 12.03 -5.75 2.47
C LYS A 104 11.23 -4.45 2.35
N GLU A 105 11.79 -3.35 2.84
CA GLU A 105 11.16 -2.03 2.71
C GLU A 105 11.11 -1.54 1.25
N LEU A 106 12.19 -1.73 0.48
CA LEU A 106 12.21 -1.40 -0.94
C LEU A 106 11.14 -2.17 -1.73
N ILE A 107 11.03 -3.49 -1.52
CA ILE A 107 10.00 -4.33 -2.16
C ILE A 107 8.60 -3.81 -1.82
N ARG A 108 8.33 -3.47 -0.57
CA ARG A 108 7.04 -2.91 -0.15
C ARG A 108 6.73 -1.57 -0.84
N ASN A 109 7.72 -0.70 -0.93
CA ASN A 109 7.58 0.60 -1.59
C ASN A 109 7.33 0.44 -3.09
N ASP A 110 8.01 -0.49 -3.75
CA ASP A 110 7.82 -0.79 -5.16
C ASP A 110 6.43 -1.36 -5.43
N ARG A 111 5.98 -2.31 -4.61
CA ARG A 111 4.63 -2.86 -4.66
C ARG A 111 3.56 -1.78 -4.50
N GLU A 112 3.74 -0.87 -3.54
CA GLU A 112 2.80 0.22 -3.31
C GLU A 112 2.78 1.22 -4.49
N ARG A 113 3.92 1.49 -5.11
CA ARG A 113 4.00 2.33 -6.32
C ARG A 113 3.25 1.71 -7.50
N GLU A 114 3.44 0.42 -7.74
CA GLU A 114 2.73 -0.31 -8.80
C GLU A 114 1.23 -0.40 -8.52
N ARG A 115 0.82 -0.61 -7.27
CA ARG A 115 -0.60 -0.57 -6.88
C ARG A 115 -1.23 0.78 -7.21
N LYS A 116 -0.58 1.88 -6.84
CA LYS A 116 -1.07 3.24 -7.14
C LYS A 116 -1.14 3.52 -8.64
N LYS A 117 -0.20 3.00 -9.41
CA LYS A 117 -0.21 3.11 -10.87
C LYS A 117 -1.42 2.39 -11.48
N TYR A 118 -1.68 1.16 -11.05
CA TYR A 118 -2.84 0.40 -11.47
C TYR A 118 -4.16 1.07 -11.07
N GLU A 119 -4.29 1.55 -9.83
CA GLU A 119 -5.48 2.30 -9.38
C GLU A 119 -5.77 3.53 -10.25
N ARG A 120 -4.73 4.25 -10.68
CA ARG A 120 -4.90 5.39 -11.61
C ARG A 120 -5.41 4.92 -12.97
N THR A 121 -4.92 3.80 -13.46
CA THR A 121 -5.39 3.20 -14.73
C THR A 121 -6.86 2.79 -14.61
N CYS A 122 -7.27 2.14 -13.53
CA CYS A 122 -8.67 1.79 -13.26
C CYS A 122 -9.58 3.03 -13.15
N LYS A 123 -9.11 4.10 -12.48
CA LYS A 123 -9.86 5.36 -12.43
C LYS A 123 -10.05 5.98 -13.81
N ARG A 124 -9.03 5.93 -14.67
CA ARG A 124 -9.14 6.39 -16.06
C ARG A 124 -10.17 5.58 -16.85
N LEU A 125 -10.21 4.26 -16.62
CA LEU A 125 -11.24 3.39 -17.21
C LEU A 125 -12.65 3.80 -16.80
N ASN A 126 -12.88 3.94 -15.51
CA ASN A 126 -14.18 4.33 -14.98
C ASN A 126 -14.62 5.69 -15.52
N SER A 127 -13.68 6.58 -15.82
CA SER A 127 -13.98 7.88 -16.43
C SER A 127 -14.37 7.81 -17.91
N LEU A 128 -14.16 6.68 -18.58
CA LEU A 128 -14.64 6.45 -19.95
C LEU A 128 -16.12 6.10 -20.01
N VAL A 129 -16.70 5.66 -18.89
CA VAL A 129 -18.13 5.40 -18.75
C VAL A 129 -18.74 6.56 -17.98
N ILE A 130 -19.41 7.45 -18.70
CA ILE A 130 -20.06 8.60 -18.09
C ILE A 130 -21.42 8.17 -17.55
N THR A 131 -21.58 8.23 -16.24
CA THR A 131 -22.84 7.91 -15.55
C THR A 131 -23.50 9.19 -15.07
N ALA A 132 -24.83 9.15 -14.93
CA ALA A 132 -25.58 10.25 -14.38
C ALA A 132 -25.20 10.50 -12.90
N PRO A 133 -24.74 11.71 -12.53
CA PRO A 133 -24.33 12.01 -11.15
C PRO A 133 -25.51 12.16 -10.19
N LEU A 134 -26.71 12.37 -10.73
CA LEU A 134 -27.93 12.61 -9.98
C LEU A 134 -29.09 11.83 -10.58
N LYS A 135 -30.09 11.52 -9.75
CA LYS A 135 -31.37 10.99 -10.22
C LYS A 135 -32.14 12.13 -10.92
N GLY A 136 -32.63 11.85 -12.13
CA GLY A 136 -33.37 12.84 -12.89
C GLY A 136 -33.76 12.33 -14.26
N GLN A 137 -34.38 13.18 -15.04
CA GLN A 137 -34.77 12.91 -16.41
C GLN A 137 -33.67 13.43 -17.36
N LEU A 138 -33.17 12.58 -18.24
CA LEU A 138 -32.28 12.99 -19.32
C LEU A 138 -33.06 13.91 -20.27
N SER A 139 -32.67 15.18 -20.31
CA SER A 139 -33.36 16.21 -21.07
C SER A 139 -32.84 16.28 -22.51
N PHE A 140 -31.53 16.24 -22.64
CA PHE A 140 -30.90 16.43 -23.94
C PHE A 140 -29.51 15.77 -23.97
N VAL A 141 -29.17 15.11 -25.10
CA VAL A 141 -27.85 14.57 -25.39
C VAL A 141 -27.28 15.34 -26.57
N LYS A 142 -26.18 16.04 -26.37
CA LYS A 142 -25.55 16.94 -27.34
C LYS A 142 -24.58 16.24 -28.28
N VAL A 143 -24.19 15.02 -28.01
CA VAL A 143 -23.15 14.29 -28.72
C VAL A 143 -23.70 13.11 -29.50
N THR A 144 -23.09 12.81 -30.64
CA THR A 144 -23.42 11.67 -31.49
C THR A 144 -22.35 10.59 -31.39
N PRO A 145 -22.69 9.32 -31.63
CA PRO A 145 -21.71 8.25 -31.65
C PRO A 145 -20.56 8.56 -32.66
N GLY A 146 -19.30 8.42 -32.22
CA GLY A 146 -18.11 8.69 -32.98
C GLY A 146 -17.62 10.14 -32.90
N GLN A 147 -18.34 11.04 -32.26
CA GLN A 147 -17.94 12.43 -32.09
C GLN A 147 -16.81 12.53 -31.04
N GLN A 148 -15.78 13.33 -31.32
CA GLN A 148 -14.75 13.69 -30.38
C GLN A 148 -15.28 14.78 -29.44
N VAL A 149 -15.13 14.58 -28.14
CA VAL A 149 -15.55 15.51 -27.08
C VAL A 149 -14.34 16.11 -26.39
N SER A 150 -14.32 17.41 -26.23
CA SER A 150 -13.25 18.14 -25.54
C SER A 150 -13.48 18.20 -24.04
N SER A 151 -12.39 18.39 -23.29
CA SER A 151 -12.48 18.56 -21.83
C SER A 151 -13.32 19.80 -21.47
N GLY A 152 -14.32 19.61 -20.59
CA GLY A 152 -15.24 20.68 -20.18
C GLY A 152 -16.44 20.88 -21.11
N GLU A 153 -16.55 20.13 -22.19
CA GLU A 153 -17.71 20.18 -23.08
C GLU A 153 -18.93 19.50 -22.46
N SER A 154 -20.10 20.15 -22.55
CA SER A 154 -21.35 19.59 -22.05
C SER A 154 -21.89 18.52 -23.00
N ILE A 155 -21.98 17.28 -22.53
CA ILE A 155 -22.43 16.12 -23.33
C ILE A 155 -23.92 15.82 -23.19
N ALA A 156 -24.48 16.09 -22.02
CA ALA A 156 -25.89 15.85 -21.73
C ALA A 156 -26.38 16.76 -20.59
N GLU A 157 -27.69 16.90 -20.47
CA GLU A 157 -28.36 17.65 -19.41
C GLU A 157 -29.37 16.76 -18.68
N ILE A 158 -29.32 16.79 -17.36
CA ILE A 158 -30.25 16.05 -16.49
C ILE A 158 -31.11 17.05 -15.73
N LYS A 159 -32.42 16.92 -15.84
CA LYS A 159 -33.38 17.67 -15.06
C LYS A 159 -33.78 16.90 -13.78
N VAL A 160 -33.57 17.53 -12.65
CA VAL A 160 -34.03 17.01 -11.34
C VAL A 160 -35.49 17.43 -11.18
N LEU A 161 -36.39 16.44 -11.09
CA LEU A 161 -37.84 16.67 -11.11
C LEU A 161 -38.49 16.71 -9.72
N ASP A 162 -37.70 16.61 -8.66
CA ASP A 162 -38.14 16.60 -7.27
C ASP A 162 -38.07 17.96 -6.57
N GLN A 163 -37.46 18.96 -7.23
CA GLN A 163 -37.36 20.32 -6.70
C GLN A 163 -37.71 21.34 -7.77
N TYR A 164 -38.72 22.15 -7.51
CA TYR A 164 -39.16 23.20 -8.42
C TYR A 164 -39.03 24.56 -7.74
N LYS A 165 -38.61 25.55 -8.53
CA LYS A 165 -38.67 26.97 -8.13
C LYS A 165 -39.53 27.73 -9.12
N ILE A 166 -40.40 28.57 -8.59
CA ILE A 166 -41.23 29.45 -9.39
C ILE A 166 -40.63 30.84 -9.30
N HIS A 167 -40.29 31.39 -10.46
CA HIS A 167 -39.85 32.77 -10.59
C HIS A 167 -40.99 33.58 -11.21
N THR A 168 -41.37 34.64 -10.54
CA THR A 168 -42.36 35.59 -11.05
C THR A 168 -41.83 36.99 -10.89
N SER A 169 -42.18 37.86 -11.82
CA SER A 169 -41.91 39.30 -11.74
C SER A 169 -43.15 40.03 -11.25
N LEU A 170 -42.95 40.85 -10.26
CA LEU A 170 -43.99 41.66 -9.67
C LEU A 170 -43.72 43.13 -9.96
N SER A 171 -44.80 43.92 -10.13
CA SER A 171 -44.64 45.36 -10.30
C SER A 171 -44.11 46.00 -9.00
N GLU A 172 -43.26 46.99 -9.14
CA GLU A 172 -42.64 47.75 -8.05
C GLU A 172 -43.70 48.35 -7.10
N TYR A 173 -44.88 48.59 -7.57
CA TYR A 173 -46.04 49.03 -6.76
C TYR A 173 -46.40 48.12 -5.60
N TYR A 174 -46.04 46.83 -5.64
CA TYR A 174 -46.36 45.84 -4.60
C TYR A 174 -45.21 45.58 -3.64
N ILE A 175 -44.07 46.26 -3.79
CA ILE A 175 -42.82 45.89 -3.09
C ILE A 175 -42.97 45.97 -1.55
N ASP A 176 -43.74 46.99 -1.07
CA ASP A 176 -43.99 47.19 0.38
C ASP A 176 -44.95 46.16 1.00
N ARG A 177 -45.61 45.38 0.18
CA ARG A 177 -46.58 44.37 0.62
C ARG A 177 -46.07 42.96 0.58
N ILE A 178 -44.87 42.77 0.07
CA ILE A 178 -44.28 41.46 -0.12
C ILE A 178 -43.10 41.27 0.85
N THR A 179 -43.27 40.31 1.74
CA THR A 179 -42.21 39.93 2.69
C THR A 179 -41.93 38.45 2.55
N THR A 180 -40.69 38.06 2.92
CA THR A 180 -40.30 36.65 2.93
C THR A 180 -41.19 35.85 3.87
N GLY A 181 -41.73 34.72 3.38
CA GLY A 181 -42.61 33.83 4.15
C GLY A 181 -44.11 34.05 3.90
N LEU A 182 -44.53 35.00 3.05
CA LEU A 182 -45.93 35.12 2.65
C LEU A 182 -46.40 33.88 1.88
N PRO A 183 -47.61 33.38 2.19
CA PRO A 183 -48.18 32.28 1.43
C PRO A 183 -48.56 32.75 0.02
N ALA A 184 -48.17 31.94 -0.98
CA ALA A 184 -48.51 32.19 -2.37
C ALA A 184 -49.30 31.01 -2.94
N THR A 185 -50.35 31.32 -3.71
CA THR A 185 -51.15 30.33 -4.42
C THR A 185 -50.77 30.35 -5.89
N VAL A 186 -50.33 29.24 -6.41
CA VAL A 186 -50.02 29.09 -7.83
C VAL A 186 -51.10 28.25 -8.50
N ASN A 187 -51.80 28.83 -9.43
CA ASN A 187 -52.77 28.11 -10.28
C ASN A 187 -52.03 27.53 -11.50
N TYR A 188 -51.79 26.24 -11.47
CA TYR A 188 -51.18 25.51 -12.56
C TYR A 188 -52.23 24.70 -13.32
N GLN A 189 -52.46 25.04 -14.59
CA GLN A 189 -53.25 24.19 -15.50
C GLN A 189 -52.36 23.07 -16.01
N GLY A 190 -52.33 21.98 -15.25
CA GLY A 190 -51.69 20.74 -15.73
C GLY A 190 -52.64 20.04 -16.69
N ASN A 191 -52.15 19.77 -17.91
CA ASN A 191 -52.78 18.76 -18.75
C ASN A 191 -52.77 17.42 -18.02
N LYS A 192 -53.94 16.77 -17.93
CA LYS A 192 -54.13 15.40 -17.44
C LYS A 192 -53.33 14.42 -18.31
#